data_cae7e89ab9f5a3b4244c84521ea29c52
#
_entry.id   cae7e89ab9f5a3b4244c84521ea29c52
#
_cell.length_a   1.000
_cell.length_b   1.000
_cell.length_c   1.000
_cell.angle_alpha   90.00
_cell.angle_beta   90.00
_cell.angle_gamma   90.00
#
_symmetry.space_group_name_H-M   'P 1'
#
loop_
_entity.id
_entity.type
_entity.pdbx_description
1 polymer ?
#
loop_
_entity_poly.entity_id
_entity_poly.type
_entity_poly.pdbx_seq_one_letter_code
_entity_poly.pdbx_strand_id
1 'polypeptide(L)'
;MDTFSRYAPFIQDFIYDHEWENLRGIQVAAAEAIFNTDDNVLLTASTASGKTEAAFFPILTLFDENPPASVGAIYIGPLKALINDQFLRLEELCNEEHIPVWRWHGDVSSSHKAKLLKKPSGILQITPESLEALLLHK
;
A
#
# COMPACT_ATOMS: atom_id res chain seq x y z
N MET A 1 5.67 -4.67 -23.09
CA MET A 1 5.65 -5.46 -21.84
C MET A 1 4.25 -5.36 -21.23
N ASP A 2 3.62 -6.47 -20.91
CA ASP A 2 2.31 -6.42 -20.29
C ASP A 2 2.42 -6.05 -18.81
N THR A 3 1.28 -5.74 -18.20
CA THR A 3 1.22 -5.26 -16.81
C THR A 3 1.79 -6.29 -15.82
N PHE A 4 1.45 -7.55 -15.98
CA PHE A 4 1.94 -8.61 -15.09
C PHE A 4 3.46 -8.70 -15.12
N SER A 5 4.05 -8.67 -16.31
CA SER A 5 5.50 -8.77 -16.48
C SER A 5 6.24 -7.55 -15.92
N ARG A 6 5.57 -6.39 -15.84
CA ARG A 6 6.15 -5.16 -15.29
C ARG A 6 6.23 -5.17 -13.77
N TYR A 7 5.36 -5.92 -13.10
CA TYR A 7 5.36 -6.01 -11.63
C TYR A 7 6.64 -6.66 -11.11
N ALA A 8 7.02 -6.31 -9.89
CA ALA A 8 8.14 -6.96 -9.19
C ALA A 8 7.89 -8.47 -9.07
N PRO A 9 8.95 -9.30 -9.03
CA PRO A 9 8.80 -10.76 -8.93
C PRO A 9 7.94 -11.20 -7.74
N PHE A 10 8.06 -10.58 -6.57
CA PHE A 10 7.26 -10.99 -5.41
C PHE A 10 5.76 -10.69 -5.60
N ILE A 11 5.42 -9.66 -6.39
CA ILE A 11 4.04 -9.38 -6.77
C ILE A 11 3.52 -10.45 -7.72
N GLN A 12 4.32 -10.85 -8.69
CA GLN A 12 3.97 -11.93 -9.62
C GLN A 12 3.72 -13.24 -8.85
N ASP A 13 4.57 -13.55 -7.88
CA ASP A 13 4.43 -14.73 -7.02
C ASP A 13 3.14 -14.67 -6.20
N PHE A 14 2.82 -13.51 -5.64
CA PHE A 14 1.58 -13.29 -4.90
C PHE A 14 0.35 -13.58 -5.78
N ILE A 15 0.34 -13.03 -6.98
CA ILE A 15 -0.77 -13.23 -7.93
C ILE A 15 -0.90 -14.72 -8.27
N TYR A 16 0.22 -15.39 -8.53
CA TYR A 16 0.26 -16.81 -8.86
C TYR A 16 -0.23 -17.68 -7.68
N ASP A 17 0.26 -17.40 -6.48
CA ASP A 17 -0.07 -18.17 -5.27
C ASP A 17 -1.55 -18.02 -4.87
N HIS A 18 -2.18 -16.89 -5.22
CA HIS A 18 -3.60 -16.67 -4.98
C HIS A 18 -4.48 -17.11 -6.14
N GLU A 19 -3.90 -17.82 -7.10
CA GLU A 19 -4.60 -18.42 -8.25
C GLU A 19 -5.39 -17.42 -9.10
N TRP A 20 -4.88 -16.21 -9.22
CA TRP A 20 -5.49 -15.19 -10.07
C TRP A 20 -5.10 -15.47 -11.53
N GLU A 21 -6.08 -15.88 -12.33
CA GLU A 21 -5.83 -16.19 -13.75
C GLU A 21 -5.56 -14.95 -14.58
N ASN A 22 -6.29 -13.86 -14.30
CA ASN A 22 -6.19 -12.62 -15.06
C ASN A 22 -6.26 -11.40 -14.13
N LEU A 23 -5.56 -10.35 -14.53
CA LEU A 23 -5.68 -9.05 -13.88
C LEU A 23 -6.99 -8.40 -14.30
N ARG A 24 -7.63 -7.69 -13.36
CA ARG A 24 -8.83 -6.93 -13.64
C ARG A 24 -8.48 -5.63 -14.38
N GLY A 25 -9.43 -5.10 -15.17
CA GLY A 25 -9.22 -3.88 -15.93
C GLY A 25 -8.74 -2.70 -15.10
N ILE A 26 -9.27 -2.53 -13.88
CA ILE A 26 -8.85 -1.46 -12.98
C ILE A 26 -7.38 -1.61 -12.58
N GLN A 27 -6.89 -2.84 -12.44
CA GLN A 27 -5.50 -3.09 -12.07
C GLN A 27 -4.54 -2.73 -13.21
N VAL A 28 -4.90 -3.09 -14.43
CA VAL A 28 -4.10 -2.75 -15.62
C VAL A 28 -4.06 -1.23 -15.83
N ALA A 29 -5.22 -0.57 -15.74
CA ALA A 29 -5.30 0.88 -15.92
C ALA A 29 -4.53 1.64 -14.85
N ALA A 30 -4.63 1.21 -13.59
CA ALA A 30 -3.89 1.82 -12.49
C ALA A 30 -2.37 1.67 -12.67
N ALA A 31 -1.92 0.50 -13.07
CA ALA A 31 -0.51 0.23 -13.30
C ALA A 31 0.04 1.14 -14.42
N GLU A 32 -0.67 1.27 -15.52
CA GLU A 32 -0.26 2.15 -16.61
C GLU A 32 -0.12 3.60 -16.15
N ALA A 33 -1.09 4.10 -15.39
CA ALA A 33 -1.05 5.46 -14.89
C ALA A 33 0.10 5.68 -13.90
N ILE A 34 0.31 4.76 -12.97
CA ILE A 34 1.33 4.89 -11.91
C ILE A 34 2.74 4.71 -12.47
N PHE A 35 2.96 3.76 -13.37
CA PHE A 35 4.28 3.52 -13.93
C PHE A 35 4.70 4.57 -14.96
N ASN A 36 3.77 5.10 -15.72
CA ASN A 36 4.08 5.91 -16.91
C ASN A 36 3.85 7.41 -16.74
N THR A 37 3.27 7.85 -15.61
CA THR A 37 3.00 9.27 -15.35
C THR A 37 3.31 9.62 -13.90
N ASP A 38 3.45 10.93 -13.64
CA ASP A 38 3.54 11.49 -12.28
C ASP A 38 2.20 12.14 -11.87
N ASP A 39 1.15 11.84 -12.60
CA ASP A 39 -0.17 12.44 -12.37
C ASP A 39 -0.84 11.88 -11.11
N ASN A 40 -1.72 12.67 -10.53
CA ASN A 40 -2.65 12.16 -9.52
C ASN A 40 -3.64 11.21 -10.20
N VAL A 41 -3.92 10.08 -9.55
CA VAL A 41 -4.75 9.02 -10.13
C VAL A 41 -6.00 8.81 -9.30
N LEU A 42 -7.17 8.84 -9.94
CA LEU A 42 -8.45 8.51 -9.30
C LEU A 42 -8.93 7.15 -9.80
N LEU A 43 -9.07 6.20 -8.88
CA LEU A 43 -9.58 4.86 -9.20
C LEU A 43 -11.01 4.75 -8.70
N THR A 44 -11.96 4.61 -9.65
CA THR A 44 -13.37 4.42 -9.32
C THR A 44 -13.82 3.04 -9.78
N ALA A 45 -14.35 2.25 -8.85
CA ALA A 45 -14.81 0.90 -9.13
C ALA A 45 -15.61 0.39 -7.93
N SER A 46 -16.32 -0.72 -8.11
CA SER A 46 -17.05 -1.36 -7.01
C SER A 46 -16.08 -1.87 -5.94
N THR A 47 -16.58 -2.07 -4.71
CA THR A 47 -15.76 -2.51 -3.58
C THR A 47 -15.05 -3.85 -3.83
N ALA A 48 -15.63 -4.74 -4.60
CA ALA A 48 -15.07 -6.07 -4.89
C ALA A 48 -14.17 -6.10 -6.14
N SER A 49 -13.69 -4.96 -6.63
CA SER A 49 -12.96 -4.87 -7.89
C SER A 49 -11.44 -4.98 -7.78
N GLY A 50 -10.90 -5.10 -6.57
CA GLY A 50 -9.45 -5.19 -6.38
C GLY A 50 -8.73 -3.85 -6.42
N LYS A 51 -9.36 -2.77 -5.97
CA LYS A 51 -8.76 -1.42 -5.98
C LYS A 51 -7.50 -1.32 -5.13
N THR A 52 -7.47 -1.99 -3.98
CA THR A 52 -6.30 -1.96 -3.09
C THR A 52 -5.09 -2.54 -3.81
N GLU A 53 -5.23 -3.71 -4.40
CA GLU A 53 -4.18 -4.37 -5.15
C GLU A 53 -3.82 -3.57 -6.41
N ALA A 54 -4.82 -2.96 -7.06
CA ALA A 54 -4.61 -2.11 -8.23
C ALA A 54 -3.64 -0.96 -7.93
N ALA A 55 -3.78 -0.35 -6.76
CA ALA A 55 -2.89 0.73 -6.33
C ALA A 55 -1.54 0.22 -5.84
N PHE A 56 -1.53 -0.82 -4.99
CA PHE A 56 -0.30 -1.24 -4.31
C PHE A 56 0.61 -2.13 -5.14
N PHE A 57 0.12 -2.89 -6.10
CA PHE A 57 1.00 -3.68 -6.96
C PHE A 57 2.04 -2.82 -7.67
N PRO A 58 1.67 -1.73 -8.36
CA PRO A 58 2.69 -0.86 -8.97
C PRO A 58 3.51 -0.08 -7.95
N ILE A 59 2.91 0.38 -6.84
CA ILE A 59 3.64 1.12 -5.81
C ILE A 59 4.74 0.23 -5.20
N LEU A 60 4.42 -1.00 -4.85
CA LEU A 60 5.40 -1.93 -4.27
C LEU A 60 6.45 -2.35 -5.30
N THR A 61 6.10 -2.43 -6.57
CA THR A 61 7.07 -2.66 -7.64
C THR A 61 8.10 -1.53 -7.69
N LEU A 62 7.65 -0.29 -7.57
CA LEU A 62 8.55 0.86 -7.53
C LEU A 62 9.44 0.85 -6.27
N PHE A 63 8.92 0.38 -5.14
CA PHE A 63 9.71 0.20 -3.92
C PHE A 63 10.84 -0.81 -4.13
N ASP A 64 10.55 -1.90 -4.83
CA ASP A 64 11.54 -2.94 -5.12
C ASP A 64 12.66 -2.40 -6.02
N GLU A 65 12.29 -1.60 -7.01
CA GLU A 65 13.25 -1.00 -7.93
C GLU A 65 14.10 0.11 -7.30
N ASN A 66 13.50 0.87 -6.38
CA ASN A 66 14.15 2.02 -5.75
C ASN A 66 13.63 2.15 -4.30
N PRO A 67 14.20 1.39 -3.35
CA PRO A 67 13.73 1.36 -1.97
C PRO A 67 13.71 2.75 -1.33
N PRO A 68 12.59 3.11 -0.67
CA PRO A 68 12.49 4.41 -0.01
C PRO A 68 13.37 4.48 1.24
N ALA A 69 13.90 5.67 1.54
CA ALA A 69 14.76 5.90 2.70
C ALA A 69 13.95 6.09 3.99
N SER A 70 12.65 6.25 3.91
CA SER A 70 11.74 6.50 5.04
C SER A 70 10.40 5.86 4.72
N VAL A 71 9.29 6.41 5.24
CA VAL A 71 7.96 5.97 4.81
C VAL A 71 7.80 6.30 3.33
N GLY A 72 7.54 5.28 2.53
CA GLY A 72 7.44 5.43 1.07
C GLY A 72 6.02 5.62 0.57
N ALA A 73 5.01 5.19 1.34
CA ALA A 73 3.61 5.35 0.97
C ALA A 73 2.75 5.57 2.21
N ILE A 74 1.74 6.41 2.07
CA ILE A 74 0.76 6.67 3.12
C ILE A 74 -0.61 6.27 2.59
N TYR A 75 -1.27 5.35 3.31
CA TYR A 75 -2.64 4.94 3.03
C TYR A 75 -3.56 5.61 4.05
N ILE A 76 -4.43 6.49 3.57
CA ILE A 76 -5.36 7.21 4.45
C ILE A 76 -6.74 6.56 4.34
N GLY A 77 -7.19 5.95 5.45
CA GLY A 77 -8.50 5.31 5.53
C GLY A 77 -9.40 6.02 6.54
N PRO A 78 -10.67 6.24 6.22
CA PRO A 78 -11.56 7.05 7.06
C PRO A 78 -11.97 6.39 8.36
N LEU A 79 -11.91 5.06 8.46
CA LEU A 79 -12.38 4.29 9.61
C LEU A 79 -11.29 3.35 10.13
N LYS A 80 -11.18 3.24 11.46
CA LYS A 80 -10.25 2.30 12.11
C LYS A 80 -10.47 0.86 11.66
N ALA A 81 -11.72 0.44 11.51
CA ALA A 81 -12.05 -0.92 11.07
C ALA A 81 -11.52 -1.18 9.66
N LEU A 82 -11.64 -0.21 8.77
CA LEU A 82 -11.11 -0.32 7.41
C LEU A 82 -9.59 -0.44 7.40
N ILE A 83 -8.90 0.37 8.22
CA ILE A 83 -7.44 0.30 8.35
C ILE A 83 -7.02 -1.07 8.86
N ASN A 84 -7.66 -1.58 9.91
CA ASN A 84 -7.31 -2.89 10.48
C ASN A 84 -7.53 -4.01 9.46
N ASP A 85 -8.59 -3.94 8.68
CA ASP A 85 -8.91 -4.92 7.65
C ASP A 85 -7.88 -4.89 6.51
N GLN A 86 -7.55 -3.71 6.01
CA GLN A 86 -6.57 -3.55 4.95
C GLN A 86 -5.15 -3.84 5.42
N PHE A 87 -4.86 -3.62 6.70
CA PHE A 87 -3.55 -3.90 7.27
C PHE A 87 -3.13 -5.35 7.08
N LEU A 88 -4.03 -6.29 7.38
CA LEU A 88 -3.73 -7.71 7.24
C LEU A 88 -3.45 -8.07 5.78
N ARG A 89 -4.18 -7.51 4.85
CA ARG A 89 -3.99 -7.75 3.41
C ARG A 89 -2.63 -7.22 2.93
N LEU A 90 -2.29 -6.01 3.33
CA LEU A 90 -1.01 -5.40 2.95
C LEU A 90 0.17 -6.09 3.63
N GLU A 91 0.01 -6.49 4.89
CA GLU A 91 1.05 -7.22 5.61
C GLU A 91 1.37 -8.55 4.92
N GLU A 92 0.35 -9.29 4.49
CA GLU A 92 0.53 -10.53 3.74
C GLU A 92 1.31 -10.28 2.45
N LEU A 93 0.93 -9.25 1.69
CA LEU A 93 1.56 -8.91 0.43
C LEU A 93 3.03 -8.48 0.62
N CYS A 94 3.31 -7.74 1.67
CA CYS A 94 4.64 -7.15 1.91
C CYS A 94 5.59 -8.05 2.68
N ASN A 95 5.09 -9.10 3.30
CA ASN A 95 5.86 -9.90 4.25
C ASN A 95 7.09 -10.58 3.62
N GLU A 96 6.98 -11.11 2.41
CA GLU A 96 8.09 -11.80 1.74
C GLU A 96 9.27 -10.89 1.45
N GLU A 97 9.02 -9.60 1.19
CA GLU A 97 10.06 -8.62 0.89
C GLU A 97 10.43 -7.80 2.12
N HIS A 98 9.92 -8.17 3.29
CA HIS A 98 10.21 -7.47 4.55
C HIS A 98 9.92 -5.97 4.50
N ILE A 99 8.89 -5.58 3.76
CA ILE A 99 8.43 -4.19 3.72
C ILE A 99 7.54 -3.95 4.94
N PRO A 100 7.93 -3.07 5.88
CA PRO A 100 7.12 -2.82 7.07
C PRO A 100 5.79 -2.15 6.71
N VAL A 101 4.71 -2.59 7.38
CA VAL A 101 3.38 -1.98 7.26
C VAL A 101 2.97 -1.54 8.66
N TRP A 102 2.67 -0.26 8.82
CA TRP A 102 2.36 0.35 10.11
C TRP A 102 0.93 0.84 10.15
N ARG A 103 0.29 0.73 11.32
CA ARG A 103 -1.05 1.29 11.57
C ARG A 103 -0.92 2.48 12.52
N TRP A 104 -1.69 3.53 12.24
CA TRP A 104 -1.72 4.70 13.12
C TRP A 104 -3.15 5.23 13.24
N HIS A 105 -3.78 4.96 14.38
CA HIS A 105 -5.09 5.51 14.77
C HIS A 105 -5.19 5.47 16.30
N GLY A 106 -6.29 5.97 16.85
CA GLY A 106 -6.43 6.15 18.29
C GLY A 106 -6.28 4.90 19.14
N ASP A 107 -6.59 3.72 18.60
CA ASP A 107 -6.55 2.46 19.34
C ASP A 107 -5.21 1.72 19.21
N VAL A 108 -4.27 2.26 18.45
CA VAL A 108 -2.92 1.66 18.30
C VAL A 108 -2.06 2.08 19.49
N SER A 109 -1.25 1.14 20.02
CA SER A 109 -0.44 1.38 21.21
C SER A 109 0.62 2.46 20.98
N SER A 110 0.95 3.17 22.08
CA SER A 110 2.00 4.19 22.06
C SER A 110 3.37 3.60 21.72
N SER A 111 3.64 2.38 22.14
CA SER A 111 4.90 1.71 21.84
C SER A 111 5.07 1.41 20.36
N HIS A 112 3.98 1.01 19.68
CA HIS A 112 3.99 0.79 18.23
C HIS A 112 4.27 2.09 17.49
N LYS A 113 3.60 3.18 17.89
CA LYS A 113 3.81 4.51 17.30
C LYS A 113 5.24 5.00 17.51
N ALA A 114 5.79 4.78 18.70
CA ALA A 114 7.16 5.17 19.03
C ALA A 114 8.20 4.45 18.16
N LYS A 115 7.99 3.17 17.87
CA LYS A 115 8.89 2.40 16.99
C LYS A 115 8.90 2.98 15.58
N LEU A 116 7.74 3.36 15.05
CA LEU A 116 7.66 3.98 13.73
C LEU A 116 8.39 5.31 13.70
N LEU A 117 8.15 6.18 14.70
CA LEU A 117 8.79 7.49 14.77
C LEU A 117 10.31 7.39 14.90
N LYS A 118 10.80 6.37 15.58
CA LYS A 118 12.24 6.15 15.75
C LYS A 118 12.91 5.75 14.44
N LYS A 119 12.26 4.90 13.65
CA LYS A 119 12.79 4.45 12.36
C LYS A 119 11.66 4.36 11.33
N PRO A 120 11.27 5.50 10.75
CA PRO A 120 10.20 5.51 9.74
C PRO A 120 10.56 4.66 8.52
N SER A 121 9.64 3.83 8.08
CA SER A 121 9.88 2.92 6.96
C SER A 121 8.57 2.38 6.38
N GLY A 122 8.63 1.86 5.17
CA GLY A 122 7.56 1.09 4.53
C GLY A 122 6.28 1.86 4.25
N ILE A 123 5.16 1.26 4.62
CA ILE A 123 3.82 1.80 4.37
C ILE A 123 3.17 2.20 5.69
N LEU A 124 2.63 3.41 5.75
CA LEU A 124 1.87 3.90 6.91
C LEU A 124 0.39 3.95 6.58
N GLN A 125 -0.42 3.21 7.33
CA GLN A 125 -1.88 3.28 7.26
C GLN A 125 -2.37 4.13 8.42
N ILE A 126 -3.12 5.19 8.13
CA ILE A 126 -3.48 6.21 9.11
C ILE A 126 -4.88 6.76 8.85
N THR A 127 -5.59 7.15 9.92
CA THR A 127 -6.86 7.86 9.78
C THR A 127 -6.60 9.35 9.49
N PRO A 128 -7.56 10.05 8.84
CA PRO A 128 -7.39 11.48 8.58
C PRO A 128 -7.16 12.30 9.84
N GLU A 129 -7.87 12.00 10.93
CA GLU A 129 -7.74 12.69 12.21
C GLU A 129 -6.34 12.52 12.80
N SER A 130 -5.82 11.31 12.74
CA SER A 130 -4.47 11.00 13.25
C SER A 130 -3.39 11.66 12.38
N LEU A 131 -3.60 11.70 11.07
CA LEU A 131 -2.66 12.36 10.16
C LEU A 131 -2.61 13.86 10.44
N GLU A 132 -3.78 14.50 10.60
CA GLU A 132 -3.85 15.91 10.94
C GLU A 132 -3.12 16.21 12.26
N ALA A 133 -3.37 15.40 13.30
CA ALA A 133 -2.70 15.55 14.58
C ALA A 133 -1.18 15.40 14.45
N LEU A 134 -0.74 14.43 13.66
CA LEU A 134 0.69 14.19 13.44
C LEU A 134 1.36 15.37 12.72
N LEU A 135 0.70 15.93 11.71
CA LEU A 135 1.23 17.07 10.95
C LEU A 135 1.29 18.35 11.78
N LEU A 136 0.38 18.53 12.75
CA LEU A 136 0.36 19.68 13.64
C LEU A 136 1.33 19.54 14.81
N HIS A 137 1.81 18.35 15.07
CA HIS A 137 2.75 18.07 16.16
C HIS A 137 4.18 18.32 15.70
N LYS A 138 4.87 19.19 16.39
CA LYS A 138 6.26 19.54 16.04
C LYS A 138 7.28 18.80 16.91
#